data_e298e2d08b42990160658d2c7c443301
#
_entry.id   e298e2d08b42990160658d2c7c443301
#
_cell.length_a   1.000
_cell.length_b   1.000
_cell.length_c   1.000
_cell.angle_alpha   90.00
_cell.angle_beta   90.00
_cell.angle_gamma   90.00
#
_symmetry.space_group_name_H-M   'P 1'
#
loop_
_entity.id
_entity.type
_entity.pdbx_description
1 polymer ?
#
loop_
_entity_poly.entity_id
_entity_poly.type
_entity_poly.pdbx_seq_one_letter_code
_entity_poly.pdbx_strand_id
1 'polypeptide(L)'
;MRNSIFYLLARKGKQPVSMLTAYDYHTACTIDEAGIDMILVGDSLGNVMLGYENTLAVTVDDMIHHGKAVVRGAKQAFVVIDMPFMSYQTSVEDAVRNAGRIMKETNCQAVKLEGGVEYADRIKAIVEAGIPVVAHIGLTPQSVNAMGGYKVQGKSLEQAQKLLADAKAVEEAGAFAITLECVPEALAKLITERTNALTIGIGAGSACDGQVLVYQDMLGYSDGFIPKFVKKYADLHSVMLEAFSQYKHDCENRTFPNNSQTYSISDEVLEQLKKKDLPLFKVI
;
A
#
# COMPACT_ATOMS: atom_id res chain seq x y z
N MET A 1 4.55 16.12 14.37
CA MET A 1 5.14 16.66 13.13
C MET A 1 5.29 15.48 12.18
N ARG A 2 4.89 15.61 10.92
CA ARG A 2 4.96 14.49 9.94
C ARG A 2 6.41 14.04 9.74
N ASN A 3 6.67 12.74 9.60
CA ASN A 3 8.00 12.20 9.33
C ASN A 3 8.56 12.81 8.04
N SER A 4 9.86 13.03 8.00
CA SER A 4 10.55 13.60 6.83
C SER A 4 11.61 12.63 6.30
N ILE A 5 12.09 12.86 5.09
CA ILE A 5 13.21 12.08 4.53
C ILE A 5 14.42 12.13 5.47
N PHE A 6 14.74 13.29 6.03
CA PHE A 6 15.87 13.44 6.96
C PHE A 6 15.68 12.61 8.24
N TYR A 7 14.45 12.56 8.78
CA TYR A 7 14.13 11.70 9.91
C TYR A 7 14.33 10.23 9.57
N LEU A 8 13.86 9.78 8.40
CA LEU A 8 13.98 8.40 7.95
C LEU A 8 15.46 8.02 7.71
N LEU A 9 16.21 8.83 6.97
CA LEU A 9 17.62 8.59 6.68
C LEU A 9 18.50 8.60 7.95
N ALA A 10 18.19 9.42 8.95
CA ALA A 10 18.90 9.43 10.23
C ALA A 10 18.79 8.11 11.01
N ARG A 11 17.82 7.24 10.67
CA ARG A 11 17.62 5.93 11.28
C ARG A 11 18.40 4.79 10.62
N LYS A 12 18.94 5.03 9.40
CA LYS A 12 19.75 4.04 8.69
C LYS A 12 20.85 3.46 9.57
N GLY A 13 20.92 2.12 9.64
CA GLY A 13 21.88 1.40 10.46
C GLY A 13 21.72 1.58 11.99
N LYS A 14 20.66 2.22 12.47
CA LYS A 14 20.41 2.47 13.91
C LYS A 14 19.11 1.85 14.39
N GLN A 15 17.99 2.26 13.80
CA GLN A 15 16.66 1.82 14.18
C GLN A 15 15.85 1.47 12.93
N PRO A 16 15.37 0.24 12.79
CA PRO A 16 14.58 -0.16 11.64
C PRO A 16 13.32 0.71 11.44
N VAL A 17 13.00 0.97 10.18
CA VAL A 17 11.81 1.70 9.76
C VAL A 17 10.68 0.72 9.48
N SER A 18 9.51 1.00 10.02
CA SER A 18 8.28 0.24 9.74
C SER A 18 7.50 0.87 8.60
N MET A 19 7.02 0.06 7.66
CA MET A 19 6.18 0.49 6.56
C MET A 19 5.03 -0.49 6.35
N LEU A 20 3.83 0.01 6.14
CA LEU A 20 2.66 -0.79 5.76
C LEU A 20 1.97 -0.17 4.55
N THR A 21 1.29 -1.01 3.76
CA THR A 21 0.38 -0.46 2.76
C THR A 21 -0.89 0.11 3.41
N ALA A 22 -1.54 1.06 2.77
CA ALA A 22 -2.90 1.48 3.06
C ALA A 22 -3.57 1.99 1.79
N TYR A 23 -4.91 1.87 1.72
CA TYR A 23 -5.66 2.22 0.51
C TYR A 23 -6.92 3.03 0.79
N ASP A 24 -7.21 3.32 2.06
CA ASP A 24 -8.37 4.09 2.50
C ASP A 24 -8.05 4.96 3.73
N TYR A 25 -9.00 5.82 4.06
CA TYR A 25 -8.86 6.79 5.14
C TYR A 25 -8.75 6.14 6.53
N HIS A 26 -9.64 5.20 6.85
CA HIS A 26 -9.69 4.62 8.20
C HIS A 26 -8.50 3.72 8.49
N THR A 27 -8.09 2.91 7.53
CA THR A 27 -6.88 2.10 7.63
C THR A 27 -5.65 2.99 7.82
N ALA A 28 -5.54 4.08 7.05
CA ALA A 28 -4.44 5.03 7.21
C ALA A 28 -4.42 5.69 8.60
N CYS A 29 -5.58 6.07 9.15
CA CYS A 29 -5.66 6.60 10.52
C CYS A 29 -5.16 5.59 11.55
N THR A 30 -5.59 4.33 11.45
CA THR A 30 -5.20 3.26 12.40
C THR A 30 -3.70 2.95 12.32
N ILE A 31 -3.14 2.91 11.11
CA ILE A 31 -1.70 2.70 10.88
C ILE A 31 -0.89 3.86 11.46
N ASP A 32 -1.34 5.09 11.24
CA ASP A 32 -0.71 6.31 11.76
C ASP A 32 -0.75 6.37 13.30
N GLU A 33 -1.89 6.01 13.90
CA GLU A 33 -2.07 5.90 15.36
C GLU A 33 -1.19 4.81 15.97
N ALA A 34 -0.96 3.71 15.25
CA ALA A 34 -0.04 2.65 15.66
C ALA A 34 1.44 3.08 15.61
N GLY A 35 1.75 4.27 15.09
CA GLY A 35 3.10 4.81 15.05
C GLY A 35 3.97 4.22 13.94
N ILE A 36 3.38 3.67 12.87
CA ILE A 36 4.10 3.19 11.69
C ILE A 36 4.76 4.38 11.00
N ASP A 37 6.04 4.22 10.64
CA ASP A 37 6.88 5.32 10.14
C ASP A 37 6.51 5.78 8.73
N MET A 38 6.15 4.82 7.86
CA MET A 38 5.83 5.05 6.46
C MET A 38 4.55 4.32 6.04
N ILE A 39 3.80 4.91 5.13
CA ILE A 39 2.64 4.27 4.49
C ILE A 39 2.87 4.23 2.99
N LEU A 40 2.63 3.07 2.38
CA LEU A 40 2.67 2.87 0.94
C LEU A 40 1.23 2.77 0.39
N VAL A 41 0.87 3.65 -0.53
CA VAL A 41 -0.25 3.39 -1.43
C VAL A 41 0.33 2.61 -2.60
N GLY A 42 0.31 1.28 -2.50
CA GLY A 42 0.90 0.38 -3.48
C GLY A 42 -0.06 0.07 -4.63
N ASP A 43 0.46 -0.18 -5.84
CA ASP A 43 -0.35 -0.68 -6.95
C ASP A 43 -0.88 -2.11 -6.71
N SER A 44 -0.38 -2.79 -5.67
CA SER A 44 -1.00 -3.98 -5.07
C SER A 44 -2.49 -3.80 -4.71
N LEU A 45 -2.99 -2.53 -4.63
CA LEU A 45 -4.43 -2.26 -4.55
C LEU A 45 -5.22 -2.93 -5.68
N GLY A 46 -4.61 -3.13 -6.85
CA GLY A 46 -5.22 -3.87 -7.94
C GLY A 46 -5.68 -5.27 -7.51
N ASN A 47 -4.82 -5.99 -6.79
CA ASN A 47 -5.14 -7.32 -6.28
C ASN A 47 -6.06 -7.25 -5.05
N VAL A 48 -5.66 -6.52 -4.00
CA VAL A 48 -6.27 -6.63 -2.67
C VAL A 48 -7.50 -5.75 -2.45
N MET A 49 -7.73 -4.75 -3.31
CA MET A 49 -8.87 -3.84 -3.22
C MET A 49 -9.80 -3.94 -4.44
N LEU A 50 -9.24 -4.07 -5.66
CA LEU A 50 -10.00 -4.06 -6.90
C LEU A 50 -10.28 -5.48 -7.44
N GLY A 51 -9.62 -6.51 -6.89
CA GLY A 51 -9.82 -7.90 -7.28
C GLY A 51 -9.24 -8.26 -8.66
N TYR A 52 -8.26 -7.49 -9.14
CA TYR A 52 -7.53 -7.81 -10.38
C TYR A 52 -6.56 -8.97 -10.16
N GLU A 53 -6.30 -9.74 -11.22
CA GLU A 53 -5.34 -10.86 -11.16
C GLU A 53 -3.88 -10.38 -10.94
N ASN A 54 -3.56 -9.16 -11.36
CA ASN A 54 -2.24 -8.53 -11.23
C ASN A 54 -2.36 -7.01 -11.16
N THR A 55 -1.23 -6.31 -11.03
CA THR A 55 -1.20 -4.86 -10.87
C THR A 55 -1.22 -4.08 -12.20
N LEU A 56 -1.16 -4.76 -13.36
CA LEU A 56 -0.98 -4.11 -14.67
C LEU A 56 -2.14 -3.23 -15.10
N ALA A 57 -3.36 -3.52 -14.63
CA ALA A 57 -4.55 -2.76 -14.97
C ALA A 57 -4.74 -1.48 -14.13
N VAL A 58 -3.93 -1.30 -13.07
CA VAL A 58 -4.02 -0.13 -12.19
C VAL A 58 -3.59 1.13 -12.92
N THR A 59 -4.40 2.17 -12.83
CA THR A 59 -4.16 3.46 -13.48
C THR A 59 -3.60 4.51 -12.51
N VAL A 60 -3.02 5.58 -13.05
CA VAL A 60 -2.62 6.76 -12.25
C VAL A 60 -3.80 7.36 -11.51
N ASP A 61 -5.00 7.33 -12.09
CA ASP A 61 -6.21 7.88 -11.46
C ASP A 61 -6.67 7.01 -10.27
N ASP A 62 -6.54 5.68 -10.32
CA ASP A 62 -6.76 4.81 -9.18
C ASP A 62 -5.79 5.13 -8.04
N MET A 63 -4.50 5.28 -8.35
CA MET A 63 -3.48 5.63 -7.37
C MET A 63 -3.77 6.99 -6.71
N ILE A 64 -4.21 7.96 -7.47
CA ILE A 64 -4.61 9.28 -6.99
C ILE A 64 -5.88 9.18 -6.11
N HIS A 65 -6.87 8.39 -6.54
CA HIS A 65 -8.10 8.19 -5.79
C HIS A 65 -7.83 7.66 -4.37
N HIS A 66 -7.12 6.54 -4.28
CA HIS A 66 -6.73 5.92 -3.02
C HIS A 66 -5.76 6.80 -2.23
N GLY A 67 -4.77 7.39 -2.90
CA GLY A 67 -3.78 8.28 -2.30
C GLY A 67 -4.39 9.48 -1.58
N LYS A 68 -5.41 10.12 -2.16
CA LYS A 68 -6.15 11.22 -1.52
C LYS A 68 -6.78 10.81 -0.18
N ALA A 69 -7.31 9.60 -0.09
CA ALA A 69 -7.91 9.08 1.13
C ALA A 69 -6.84 8.82 2.20
N VAL A 70 -5.76 8.11 1.82
CA VAL A 70 -4.65 7.76 2.72
C VAL A 70 -3.96 9.01 3.27
N VAL A 71 -3.64 9.98 2.42
CA VAL A 71 -2.95 11.22 2.85
C VAL A 71 -3.77 12.02 3.84
N ARG A 72 -5.11 12.01 3.72
CA ARG A 72 -5.99 12.65 4.73
C ARG A 72 -5.97 11.92 6.07
N GLY A 73 -5.84 10.59 6.07
CA GLY A 73 -5.77 9.76 7.28
C GLY A 73 -4.41 9.88 8.00
N ALA A 74 -3.32 9.83 7.25
CA ALA A 74 -1.96 9.91 7.79
C ALA A 74 -1.61 11.32 8.27
N LYS A 75 -1.27 11.47 9.55
CA LYS A 75 -0.87 12.75 10.18
C LYS A 75 0.63 12.82 10.42
N GLN A 76 1.26 11.69 10.75
CA GLN A 76 2.66 11.57 11.11
C GLN A 76 3.44 10.71 10.12
N ALA A 77 2.88 9.60 9.66
CA ALA A 77 3.53 8.67 8.74
C ALA A 77 3.91 9.35 7.42
N PHE A 78 5.07 8.95 6.87
CA PHE A 78 5.56 9.40 5.58
C PHE A 78 4.83 8.62 4.47
N VAL A 79 4.06 9.28 3.62
CA VAL A 79 3.24 8.64 2.60
C VAL A 79 3.97 8.59 1.26
N VAL A 80 4.11 7.39 0.72
CA VAL A 80 4.66 7.08 -0.61
C VAL A 80 3.53 6.52 -1.48
N ILE A 81 3.48 6.90 -2.75
CA ILE A 81 2.49 6.39 -3.71
C ILE A 81 3.22 5.77 -4.90
N ASP A 82 2.81 4.56 -5.29
CA ASP A 82 3.35 3.90 -6.47
C ASP A 82 2.97 4.61 -7.76
N MET A 83 3.93 4.65 -8.66
CA MET A 83 3.69 4.93 -10.08
C MET A 83 3.30 3.60 -10.75
N PRO A 84 2.06 3.43 -11.23
CA PRO A 84 1.59 2.16 -11.78
C PRO A 84 2.22 1.86 -13.14
N PHE A 85 2.04 0.63 -13.61
CA PHE A 85 2.54 0.17 -14.90
C PHE A 85 2.18 1.12 -16.05
N MET A 86 3.11 1.38 -16.95
CA MET A 86 3.02 2.30 -18.10
C MET A 86 2.86 3.78 -17.75
N SER A 87 3.05 4.17 -16.50
CA SER A 87 3.04 5.59 -16.12
C SER A 87 4.42 6.27 -16.16
N TYR A 88 5.50 5.47 -16.27
CA TYR A 88 6.89 5.97 -16.33
C TYR A 88 7.76 5.25 -17.39
N GLN A 89 7.29 4.13 -17.94
CA GLN A 89 8.07 3.33 -18.89
C GLN A 89 8.17 3.98 -20.27
N THR A 90 7.17 4.77 -20.67
CA THR A 90 7.04 5.30 -22.03
C THR A 90 8.10 6.35 -22.37
N SER A 91 8.32 7.33 -21.48
CA SER A 91 9.33 8.38 -21.64
C SER A 91 9.67 9.03 -20.30
N VAL A 92 10.77 9.79 -20.28
CA VAL A 92 11.16 10.61 -19.11
C VAL A 92 10.13 11.70 -18.84
N GLU A 93 9.57 12.33 -19.87
CA GLU A 93 8.56 13.38 -19.75
C GLU A 93 7.26 12.85 -19.14
N ASP A 94 6.82 11.65 -19.54
CA ASP A 94 5.66 11.02 -18.95
C ASP A 94 5.89 10.62 -17.48
N ALA A 95 7.07 10.13 -17.17
CA ALA A 95 7.45 9.80 -15.80
C ALA A 95 7.35 11.04 -14.88
N VAL A 96 7.95 12.14 -15.28
CA VAL A 96 7.90 13.42 -14.52
C VAL A 96 6.47 13.96 -14.44
N ARG A 97 5.70 13.91 -15.55
CA ARG A 97 4.30 14.38 -15.59
C ARG A 97 3.42 13.59 -14.63
N ASN A 98 3.50 12.26 -14.66
CA ASN A 98 2.67 11.39 -13.82
C ASN A 98 3.09 11.46 -12.35
N ALA A 99 4.39 11.51 -12.05
CA ALA A 99 4.88 11.76 -10.69
C ALA A 99 4.37 13.11 -10.16
N GLY A 100 4.44 14.16 -10.98
CA GLY A 100 3.93 15.49 -10.66
C GLY A 100 2.41 15.51 -10.43
N ARG A 101 1.63 14.75 -11.21
CA ARG A 101 0.18 14.57 -10.98
C ARG A 101 -0.08 13.93 -9.63
N ILE A 102 0.57 12.80 -9.34
CA ILE A 102 0.40 12.09 -8.07
C ILE A 102 0.70 13.02 -6.90
N MET A 103 1.84 13.71 -6.91
CA MET A 103 2.23 14.63 -5.84
C MET A 103 1.22 15.79 -5.65
N LYS A 104 0.85 16.47 -6.73
CA LYS A 104 -0.03 17.64 -6.68
C LYS A 104 -1.45 17.29 -6.27
N GLU A 105 -1.98 16.18 -6.78
CA GLU A 105 -3.38 15.82 -6.55
C GLU A 105 -3.61 15.13 -5.20
N THR A 106 -2.60 14.46 -4.65
CA THR A 106 -2.72 13.73 -3.39
C THR A 106 -2.08 14.44 -2.20
N ASN A 107 -1.05 15.28 -2.44
CA ASN A 107 -0.18 15.85 -1.41
C ASN A 107 0.61 14.78 -0.63
N CYS A 108 0.97 13.66 -1.29
CA CYS A 108 1.92 12.68 -0.73
C CYS A 108 3.35 13.27 -0.66
N GLN A 109 4.27 12.52 -0.06
CA GLN A 109 5.62 13.03 0.18
C GLN A 109 6.67 12.43 -0.77
N ALA A 110 6.36 11.29 -1.41
CA ALA A 110 7.24 10.64 -2.38
C ALA A 110 6.43 9.78 -3.35
N VAL A 111 7.04 9.42 -4.46
CA VAL A 111 6.56 8.37 -5.36
C VAL A 111 7.46 7.15 -5.31
N LYS A 112 6.94 5.96 -5.68
CA LYS A 112 7.74 4.75 -5.87
C LYS A 112 7.59 4.26 -7.31
N LEU A 113 8.66 3.71 -7.89
CA LEU A 113 8.64 3.08 -9.21
C LEU A 113 9.59 1.88 -9.25
N GLU A 114 9.28 0.92 -10.12
CA GLU A 114 9.99 -0.34 -10.27
C GLU A 114 11.05 -0.27 -11.37
N GLY A 115 12.18 -0.93 -11.13
CA GLY A 115 13.30 -1.09 -12.05
C GLY A 115 14.59 -0.46 -11.56
N GLY A 116 15.68 -0.90 -12.15
CA GLY A 116 17.05 -0.56 -11.79
C GLY A 116 17.73 0.35 -12.83
N VAL A 117 18.82 -0.13 -13.39
CA VAL A 117 19.62 0.60 -14.40
C VAL A 117 18.76 1.13 -15.55
N GLU A 118 17.77 0.34 -15.99
CA GLU A 118 16.90 0.65 -17.12
C GLU A 118 15.99 1.86 -16.92
N TYR A 119 15.74 2.26 -15.67
CA TYR A 119 14.87 3.40 -15.32
C TYR A 119 15.58 4.47 -14.47
N ALA A 120 16.91 4.39 -14.33
CA ALA A 120 17.69 5.34 -13.56
C ALA A 120 17.55 6.78 -14.08
N ASP A 121 17.42 6.98 -15.40
CA ASP A 121 17.20 8.29 -16.02
C ASP A 121 15.82 8.89 -15.66
N ARG A 122 14.76 8.04 -15.51
CA ARG A 122 13.43 8.47 -15.04
C ARG A 122 13.49 8.89 -13.58
N ILE A 123 14.14 8.07 -12.74
CA ILE A 123 14.34 8.38 -11.32
C ILE A 123 15.06 9.72 -11.19
N LYS A 124 16.17 9.91 -11.92
CA LYS A 124 16.95 11.14 -11.91
C LYS A 124 16.10 12.36 -12.29
N ALA A 125 15.35 12.29 -13.38
CA ALA A 125 14.51 13.39 -13.84
C ALA A 125 13.38 13.74 -12.84
N ILE A 126 12.76 12.74 -12.21
CA ILE A 126 11.76 12.95 -11.16
C ILE A 126 12.40 13.63 -9.94
N VAL A 127 13.58 13.18 -9.51
CA VAL A 127 14.32 13.77 -8.39
C VAL A 127 14.76 15.23 -8.71
N GLU A 128 15.25 15.49 -9.92
CA GLU A 128 15.62 16.83 -10.39
C GLU A 128 14.41 17.78 -10.47
N ALA A 129 13.21 17.23 -10.69
CA ALA A 129 11.96 17.99 -10.58
C ALA A 129 11.52 18.29 -9.12
N GLY A 130 12.32 17.88 -8.12
CA GLY A 130 12.06 18.12 -6.70
C GLY A 130 11.12 17.09 -6.06
N ILE A 131 10.90 15.95 -6.69
CA ILE A 131 10.03 14.88 -6.18
C ILE A 131 10.88 13.76 -5.59
N PRO A 132 10.72 13.43 -4.29
CA PRO A 132 11.44 12.31 -3.69
C PRO A 132 11.01 10.97 -4.27
N VAL A 133 11.98 10.07 -4.47
CA VAL A 133 11.75 8.76 -5.09
C VAL A 133 12.20 7.62 -4.19
N VAL A 134 11.35 6.61 -4.05
CA VAL A 134 11.67 5.27 -3.59
C VAL A 134 11.84 4.39 -4.84
N ALA A 135 13.00 3.80 -5.03
CA ALA A 135 13.21 2.82 -6.11
C ALA A 135 12.73 1.42 -5.64
N HIS A 136 12.41 0.53 -6.58
CA HIS A 136 12.03 -0.84 -6.27
C HIS A 136 12.74 -1.81 -7.20
N ILE A 137 13.59 -2.68 -6.64
CA ILE A 137 14.37 -3.68 -7.35
C ILE A 137 14.18 -5.08 -6.74
N GLY A 138 14.63 -6.08 -7.43
CA GLY A 138 14.39 -7.48 -7.08
C GLY A 138 13.24 -8.04 -7.90
N LEU A 139 12.25 -8.63 -7.27
CA LEU A 139 10.99 -8.93 -7.93
C LEU A 139 10.24 -7.62 -8.17
N THR A 140 9.87 -7.37 -9.41
CA THR A 140 9.09 -6.21 -9.84
C THR A 140 7.75 -6.71 -10.39
N PRO A 141 6.65 -6.64 -9.60
CA PRO A 141 5.33 -7.17 -10.00
C PRO A 141 4.81 -6.62 -11.33
N GLN A 142 5.11 -5.37 -11.66
CA GLN A 142 4.75 -4.77 -12.94
C GLN A 142 5.45 -5.46 -14.14
N SER A 143 6.56 -6.15 -13.90
CA SER A 143 7.30 -6.90 -14.91
C SER A 143 7.03 -8.42 -14.87
N VAL A 144 6.00 -8.87 -14.17
CA VAL A 144 5.70 -10.28 -13.88
C VAL A 144 5.67 -11.15 -15.14
N ASN A 145 5.13 -10.64 -16.23
CA ASN A 145 5.08 -11.35 -17.52
C ASN A 145 6.47 -11.56 -18.12
N ALA A 146 7.34 -10.57 -18.06
CA ALA A 146 8.72 -10.67 -18.53
C ALA A 146 9.58 -11.57 -17.63
N MET A 147 9.30 -11.60 -16.32
CA MET A 147 10.01 -12.44 -15.34
C MET A 147 9.52 -13.90 -15.32
N GLY A 148 8.43 -14.22 -16.02
CA GLY A 148 7.83 -15.56 -16.00
C GLY A 148 7.27 -15.98 -14.64
N GLY A 149 6.67 -15.03 -13.91
CA GLY A 149 5.99 -15.21 -12.65
C GLY A 149 6.74 -14.65 -11.42
N TYR A 150 6.14 -14.81 -10.26
CA TYR A 150 6.67 -14.32 -8.98
C TYR A 150 7.78 -15.25 -8.46
N LYS A 151 9.04 -14.88 -8.67
CA LYS A 151 10.21 -15.68 -8.31
C LYS A 151 11.22 -14.85 -7.52
N VAL A 152 11.95 -15.52 -6.62
CA VAL A 152 13.10 -14.92 -5.91
C VAL A 152 14.17 -14.51 -6.90
N GLN A 153 14.62 -13.27 -6.83
CA GLN A 153 15.61 -12.66 -7.72
C GLN A 153 17.01 -12.65 -7.06
N GLY A 154 18.07 -12.79 -7.88
CA GLY A 154 19.45 -12.71 -7.36
C GLY A 154 20.03 -14.04 -6.87
N LYS A 155 19.53 -15.20 -7.31
CA LYS A 155 20.05 -16.52 -6.92
C LYS A 155 21.30 -16.94 -7.66
N SER A 156 21.55 -16.46 -8.88
CA SER A 156 22.79 -16.70 -9.62
C SER A 156 23.77 -15.55 -9.46
N LEU A 157 25.04 -15.78 -9.77
CA LEU A 157 26.06 -14.72 -9.72
C LEU A 157 25.70 -13.56 -10.63
N GLU A 158 25.24 -13.85 -11.86
CA GLU A 158 24.83 -12.85 -12.84
C GLU A 158 23.64 -12.01 -12.32
N GLN A 159 22.60 -12.66 -11.79
CA GLN A 159 21.45 -11.97 -11.19
C GLN A 159 21.84 -11.12 -9.98
N ALA A 160 22.75 -11.64 -9.12
CA ALA A 160 23.22 -10.89 -7.97
C ALA A 160 24.04 -9.66 -8.38
N GLN A 161 24.89 -9.81 -9.40
CA GLN A 161 25.67 -8.69 -9.95
C GLN A 161 24.73 -7.63 -10.58
N LYS A 162 23.68 -8.05 -11.30
CA LYS A 162 22.67 -7.12 -11.82
C LYS A 162 22.00 -6.35 -10.69
N LEU A 163 21.54 -7.01 -9.62
CA LEU A 163 20.89 -6.32 -8.50
C LEU A 163 21.81 -5.34 -7.77
N LEU A 164 23.11 -5.64 -7.67
CA LEU A 164 24.10 -4.69 -7.13
C LEU A 164 24.27 -3.48 -8.04
N ALA A 165 24.28 -3.70 -9.37
CA ALA A 165 24.34 -2.61 -10.34
C ALA A 165 23.06 -1.76 -10.32
N ASP A 166 21.88 -2.41 -10.20
CA ASP A 166 20.58 -1.75 -10.09
C ASP A 166 20.55 -0.85 -8.84
N ALA A 167 20.93 -1.39 -7.66
CA ALA A 167 20.95 -0.62 -6.42
C ALA A 167 21.85 0.61 -6.52
N LYS A 168 23.05 0.45 -7.12
CA LYS A 168 23.97 1.56 -7.36
C LYS A 168 23.37 2.61 -8.29
N ALA A 169 22.80 2.19 -9.41
CA ALA A 169 22.26 3.09 -10.41
C ALA A 169 21.08 3.93 -9.87
N VAL A 170 20.16 3.32 -9.11
CA VAL A 170 19.04 4.06 -8.53
C VAL A 170 19.47 5.00 -7.40
N GLU A 171 20.49 4.65 -6.62
CA GLU A 171 21.08 5.55 -5.64
C GLU A 171 21.76 6.74 -6.31
N GLU A 172 22.58 6.51 -7.33
CA GLU A 172 23.25 7.57 -8.12
C GLU A 172 22.24 8.48 -8.83
N ALA A 173 21.07 7.95 -9.19
CA ALA A 173 19.94 8.72 -9.72
C ALA A 173 19.22 9.58 -8.66
N GLY A 174 19.51 9.40 -7.37
CA GLY A 174 19.00 10.21 -6.27
C GLY A 174 17.82 9.61 -5.51
N ALA A 175 17.51 8.32 -5.70
CA ALA A 175 16.51 7.64 -4.86
C ALA A 175 16.96 7.66 -3.39
N PHE A 176 16.10 8.15 -2.48
CA PHE A 176 16.42 8.20 -1.05
C PHE A 176 16.22 6.86 -0.34
N ALA A 177 15.42 5.98 -0.93
CA ALA A 177 15.15 4.64 -0.42
C ALA A 177 15.04 3.63 -1.57
N ILE A 178 15.30 2.35 -1.27
CA ILE A 178 15.25 1.23 -2.21
C ILE A 178 14.44 0.10 -1.58
N THR A 179 13.32 -0.26 -2.19
CA THR A 179 12.60 -1.49 -1.85
C THR A 179 13.33 -2.68 -2.46
N LEU A 180 13.60 -3.69 -1.64
CA LEU A 180 14.19 -4.98 -2.05
C LEU A 180 13.10 -6.06 -1.90
N GLU A 181 12.55 -6.54 -3.02
CA GLU A 181 11.50 -7.56 -2.98
C GLU A 181 12.01 -8.92 -3.43
N CYS A 182 11.71 -9.95 -2.61
CA CYS A 182 12.04 -11.35 -2.91
C CYS A 182 13.51 -11.55 -3.32
N VAL A 183 14.43 -10.98 -2.53
CA VAL A 183 15.90 -11.06 -2.70
C VAL A 183 16.47 -11.95 -1.60
N PRO A 184 17.45 -12.85 -1.87
CA PRO A 184 18.11 -13.61 -0.83
C PRO A 184 18.68 -12.70 0.27
N GLU A 185 18.47 -13.06 1.54
CA GLU A 185 18.83 -12.24 2.71
C GLU A 185 20.31 -11.80 2.71
N ALA A 186 21.25 -12.71 2.36
CA ALA A 186 22.66 -12.37 2.30
C ALA A 186 22.98 -11.30 1.24
N LEU A 187 22.29 -11.35 0.09
CA LEU A 187 22.43 -10.34 -0.97
C LEU A 187 21.80 -9.01 -0.56
N ALA A 188 20.61 -9.05 0.04
CA ALA A 188 19.95 -7.85 0.56
C ALA A 188 20.80 -7.16 1.64
N LYS A 189 21.43 -7.94 2.54
CA LYS A 189 22.40 -7.42 3.51
C LYS A 189 23.56 -6.72 2.82
N LEU A 190 24.16 -7.35 1.82
CA LEU A 190 25.28 -6.78 1.07
C LEU A 190 24.91 -5.46 0.37
N ILE A 191 23.69 -5.38 -0.21
CA ILE A 191 23.16 -4.15 -0.81
C ILE A 191 22.99 -3.08 0.28
N THR A 192 22.37 -3.41 1.41
CA THR A 192 22.14 -2.50 2.53
C THR A 192 23.42 -1.88 3.07
N GLU A 193 24.49 -2.69 3.18
CA GLU A 193 25.81 -2.25 3.65
C GLU A 193 26.56 -1.36 2.64
N ARG A 194 26.20 -1.42 1.35
CA ARG A 194 26.90 -0.72 0.26
C ARG A 194 26.19 0.51 -0.25
N THR A 195 24.94 0.74 0.13
CA THR A 195 24.15 1.91 -0.29
C THR A 195 23.98 2.91 0.86
N ASN A 196 23.92 4.20 0.56
CA ASN A 196 23.51 5.25 1.50
C ASN A 196 21.98 5.44 1.50
N ALA A 197 21.27 4.96 0.49
CA ALA A 197 19.82 4.95 0.46
C ALA A 197 19.25 4.03 1.54
N LEU A 198 18.08 4.34 2.07
CA LEU A 198 17.37 3.51 3.04
C LEU A 198 16.85 2.24 2.34
N THR A 199 17.18 1.04 2.82
CA THR A 199 16.66 -0.20 2.24
C THR A 199 15.41 -0.67 2.97
N ILE A 200 14.33 -0.96 2.22
CA ILE A 200 13.06 -1.48 2.73
C ILE A 200 12.84 -2.88 2.17
N GLY A 201 12.87 -3.89 3.03
CA GLY A 201 12.72 -5.28 2.62
C GLY A 201 11.26 -5.74 2.58
N ILE A 202 10.94 -6.57 1.58
CA ILE A 202 9.75 -7.43 1.55
C ILE A 202 10.17 -8.78 0.99
N GLY A 203 10.25 -9.79 1.86
CA GLY A 203 10.84 -11.08 1.48
C GLY A 203 12.34 -10.99 1.18
N ALA A 204 13.08 -10.08 1.86
CA ALA A 204 14.51 -9.85 1.67
C ALA A 204 15.33 -10.04 2.95
N GLY A 205 14.73 -10.64 3.99
CA GLY A 205 15.38 -10.87 5.28
C GLY A 205 15.41 -9.65 6.18
N SER A 206 16.01 -9.81 7.36
CA SER A 206 15.96 -8.84 8.46
C SER A 206 17.07 -7.78 8.42
N ALA A 207 18.02 -7.88 7.51
CA ALA A 207 19.18 -7.00 7.44
C ALA A 207 18.93 -5.67 6.73
N CYS A 208 17.76 -5.47 6.11
CA CYS A 208 17.35 -4.19 5.55
C CYS A 208 17.10 -3.15 6.65
N ASP A 209 17.21 -1.86 6.31
CA ASP A 209 16.95 -0.76 7.24
C ASP A 209 15.48 -0.62 7.65
N GLY A 210 14.55 -1.25 6.92
CA GLY A 210 13.14 -1.30 7.22
C GLY A 210 12.44 -2.48 6.55
N GLN A 211 11.15 -2.65 6.83
CA GLN A 211 10.31 -3.72 6.29
C GLN A 211 8.97 -3.14 5.84
N VAL A 212 8.42 -3.65 4.73
CA VAL A 212 7.06 -3.36 4.30
C VAL A 212 6.25 -4.65 4.15
N LEU A 213 4.97 -4.60 4.49
CA LEU A 213 3.99 -5.65 4.20
C LEU A 213 2.70 -5.04 3.64
N VAL A 214 1.99 -5.82 2.83
CA VAL A 214 0.60 -5.55 2.50
C VAL A 214 -0.24 -5.79 3.74
N TYR A 215 -1.01 -4.78 4.19
CA TYR A 215 -1.71 -4.88 5.48
C TYR A 215 -2.77 -5.98 5.49
N GLN A 216 -3.42 -6.25 4.36
CA GLN A 216 -4.37 -7.35 4.25
C GLN A 216 -3.73 -8.71 4.50
N ASP A 217 -2.53 -8.91 3.97
CA ASP A 217 -1.79 -10.17 4.16
C ASP A 217 -1.43 -10.37 5.62
N MET A 218 -0.85 -9.35 6.28
CA MET A 218 -0.45 -9.46 7.67
C MET A 218 -1.62 -9.58 8.64
N LEU A 219 -2.79 -9.05 8.30
CA LEU A 219 -3.99 -9.17 9.11
C LEU A 219 -4.82 -10.43 8.80
N GLY A 220 -4.43 -11.22 7.78
CA GLY A 220 -5.23 -12.36 7.35
C GLY A 220 -6.62 -11.94 6.89
N TYR A 221 -6.70 -10.89 6.03
CA TYR A 221 -7.98 -10.35 5.54
C TYR A 221 -8.71 -11.30 4.60
N SER A 222 -7.97 -12.19 3.93
CA SER A 222 -8.50 -13.25 3.08
C SER A 222 -7.91 -14.61 3.49
N ASP A 223 -8.56 -15.70 3.08
CA ASP A 223 -8.07 -17.08 3.24
C ASP A 223 -7.27 -17.57 2.01
N GLY A 224 -6.95 -16.66 1.08
CA GLY A 224 -6.22 -16.95 -0.13
C GLY A 224 -4.73 -17.26 0.08
N PHE A 225 -3.99 -17.35 -1.02
CA PHE A 225 -2.54 -17.56 -1.01
C PHE A 225 -1.82 -16.44 -0.26
N ILE A 226 -0.98 -16.81 0.69
CA ILE A 226 -0.12 -15.89 1.44
C ILE A 226 1.34 -16.19 1.12
N PRO A 227 2.12 -15.20 0.68
CA PRO A 227 3.54 -15.38 0.42
C PRO A 227 4.30 -15.86 1.66
N LYS A 228 5.32 -16.70 1.47
CA LYS A 228 6.13 -17.29 2.55
C LYS A 228 6.73 -16.24 3.51
N PHE A 229 7.03 -15.06 3.03
CA PHE A 229 7.66 -14.00 3.82
C PHE A 229 6.67 -13.23 4.70
N VAL A 230 5.38 -13.45 4.55
CA VAL A 230 4.36 -12.78 5.35
C VAL A 230 4.20 -13.50 6.69
N LYS A 231 4.34 -12.74 7.76
CA LYS A 231 3.90 -13.17 9.10
C LYS A 231 2.48 -12.65 9.33
N LYS A 232 1.54 -13.57 9.60
CA LYS A 232 0.20 -13.19 10.06
C LYS A 232 0.26 -12.68 11.50
N TYR A 233 -0.35 -11.54 11.76
CA TYR A 233 -0.52 -10.94 13.09
C TYR A 233 -1.96 -11.04 13.62
N ALA A 234 -2.91 -11.31 12.73
CA ALA A 234 -4.32 -11.53 13.06
C ALA A 234 -4.96 -12.47 12.04
N ASP A 235 -6.22 -12.88 12.30
CA ASP A 235 -7.09 -13.62 11.38
C ASP A 235 -8.40 -12.85 11.19
N LEU A 236 -8.30 -11.75 10.46
CA LEU A 236 -9.42 -10.83 10.28
C LEU A 236 -10.53 -11.43 9.41
N HIS A 237 -10.18 -12.35 8.49
CA HIS A 237 -11.16 -13.06 7.66
C HIS A 237 -12.17 -13.82 8.54
N SER A 238 -11.69 -14.63 9.47
CA SER A 238 -12.56 -15.42 10.37
C SER A 238 -13.44 -14.52 11.24
N VAL A 239 -12.87 -13.45 11.80
CA VAL A 239 -13.62 -12.49 12.63
C VAL A 239 -14.73 -11.79 11.83
N MET A 240 -14.44 -11.36 10.61
CA MET A 240 -15.42 -10.72 9.73
C MET A 240 -16.52 -11.69 9.31
N LEU A 241 -16.15 -12.93 8.95
CA LEU A 241 -17.10 -13.94 8.53
C LEU A 241 -18.09 -14.29 9.66
N GLU A 242 -17.59 -14.45 10.89
CA GLU A 242 -18.41 -14.67 12.08
C GLU A 242 -19.36 -13.50 12.32
N ALA A 243 -18.84 -12.27 12.32
CA ALA A 243 -19.65 -11.07 12.53
C ALA A 243 -20.75 -10.89 11.48
N PHE A 244 -20.46 -11.13 10.19
CA PHE A 244 -21.44 -11.05 9.11
C PHE A 244 -22.51 -12.16 9.24
N SER A 245 -22.10 -13.37 9.62
CA SER A 245 -22.99 -14.50 9.85
C SER A 245 -23.94 -14.24 11.02
N GLN A 246 -23.41 -13.67 12.12
CA GLN A 246 -24.22 -13.29 13.28
C GLN A 246 -25.21 -12.18 12.92
N TYR A 247 -24.78 -11.15 12.21
CA TYR A 247 -25.68 -10.08 11.75
C TYR A 247 -26.83 -10.63 10.88
N LYS A 248 -26.50 -11.53 9.94
CA LYS A 248 -27.52 -12.19 9.12
C LYS A 248 -28.53 -12.96 9.98
N HIS A 249 -28.03 -13.77 10.93
CA HIS A 249 -28.87 -14.54 11.86
C HIS A 249 -29.80 -13.63 12.67
N ASP A 250 -29.28 -12.54 13.21
CA ASP A 250 -30.06 -11.58 14.00
C ASP A 250 -31.16 -10.91 13.19
N CYS A 251 -30.89 -10.56 11.93
CA CYS A 251 -31.90 -10.02 11.02
C CYS A 251 -33.01 -11.05 10.72
N GLU A 252 -32.64 -12.29 10.41
CA GLU A 252 -33.58 -13.37 10.09
C GLU A 252 -34.49 -13.70 11.27
N ASN A 253 -33.96 -13.65 12.50
CA ASN A 253 -34.70 -13.94 13.74
C ASN A 253 -35.33 -12.70 14.38
N ARG A 254 -35.19 -11.51 13.78
CA ARG A 254 -35.70 -10.25 14.29
C ARG A 254 -35.18 -9.91 15.71
N THR A 255 -33.98 -10.35 16.05
CA THR A 255 -33.28 -9.99 17.28
C THR A 255 -32.51 -8.67 17.13
N PHE A 256 -32.25 -8.27 15.88
CA PHE A 256 -31.75 -6.96 15.50
C PHE A 256 -32.72 -6.28 14.52
N PRO A 257 -33.05 -4.98 14.70
CA PRO A 257 -32.70 -4.13 15.83
C PRO A 257 -33.52 -4.49 17.08
N ASN A 258 -32.95 -4.28 18.27
CA ASN A 258 -33.67 -4.33 19.52
C ASN A 258 -33.98 -2.92 20.04
N ASN A 259 -34.58 -2.81 21.21
CA ASN A 259 -35.02 -1.54 21.76
C ASN A 259 -33.92 -0.47 21.88
N SER A 260 -32.64 -0.88 21.98
CA SER A 260 -31.50 0.07 22.05
C SER A 260 -31.11 0.68 20.71
N GLN A 261 -31.56 0.08 19.60
CA GLN A 261 -31.29 0.56 18.25
C GLN A 261 -32.55 1.13 17.54
N THR A 262 -33.68 1.29 18.29
CA THR A 262 -34.93 1.79 17.71
C THR A 262 -35.26 3.18 18.21
N TYR A 263 -36.07 3.89 17.46
CA TYR A 263 -36.62 5.19 17.84
C TYR A 263 -38.09 5.05 18.15
N SER A 264 -38.56 5.69 19.21
CA SER A 264 -39.95 5.73 19.63
C SER A 264 -40.69 6.90 19.03
N ILE A 265 -42.00 6.74 18.80
CA ILE A 265 -42.94 7.81 18.56
C ILE A 265 -43.93 7.84 19.72
N SER A 266 -44.47 9.02 20.09
CA SER A 266 -45.44 9.08 21.18
C SER A 266 -46.75 8.37 20.81
N ASP A 267 -47.36 7.73 21.80
CA ASP A 267 -48.65 7.03 21.60
C ASP A 267 -49.73 7.94 21.06
N GLU A 268 -49.74 9.22 21.46
CA GLU A 268 -50.68 10.22 21.01
C GLU A 268 -50.57 10.46 19.50
N VAL A 269 -49.34 10.63 18.99
CA VAL A 269 -49.10 10.79 17.54
C VAL A 269 -49.46 9.54 16.78
N LEU A 270 -49.13 8.35 17.33
CA LEU A 270 -49.46 7.10 16.67
C LEU A 270 -50.97 6.89 16.56
N GLU A 271 -51.74 7.20 17.63
CA GLU A 271 -53.20 7.08 17.62
C GLU A 271 -53.86 8.10 16.66
N GLN A 272 -53.32 9.31 16.54
CA GLN A 272 -53.78 10.28 15.54
C GLN A 272 -53.55 9.81 14.12
N LEU A 273 -52.41 9.13 13.84
CA LEU A 273 -52.12 8.56 12.53
C LEU A 273 -53.03 7.37 12.20
N LYS A 274 -53.33 6.50 13.17
CA LYS A 274 -54.27 5.38 12.97
C LYS A 274 -55.70 5.85 12.66
N LYS A 275 -56.14 7.00 13.20
CA LYS A 275 -57.47 7.59 12.93
C LYS A 275 -57.55 8.29 11.59
N LYS A 276 -56.45 8.69 11.00
CA LYS A 276 -56.38 9.26 9.65
C LYS A 276 -56.16 8.06 8.72
N ASP A 277 -57.23 7.68 7.97
CA ASP A 277 -57.19 6.66 6.91
C ASP A 277 -56.29 7.16 5.74
N LEU A 278 -54.99 7.22 6.00
CA LEU A 278 -53.98 7.58 4.99
C LEU A 278 -53.74 6.30 4.17
N PRO A 279 -53.98 6.32 2.85
CA PRO A 279 -53.73 5.16 2.03
C PRO A 279 -52.26 4.80 2.11
N LEU A 280 -51.96 3.66 2.73
CA LEU A 280 -50.63 3.06 2.64
C LEU A 280 -50.37 2.77 1.16
N PHE A 281 -49.33 3.37 0.58
CA PHE A 281 -48.86 3.04 -0.75
C PHE A 281 -48.62 1.53 -0.79
N LYS A 282 -49.40 0.77 -1.58
CA LYS A 282 -49.06 -0.61 -1.90
C LYS A 282 -47.69 -0.53 -2.66
N VAL A 283 -46.64 -1.00 -2.04
CA VAL A 283 -45.39 -1.31 -2.74
C VAL A 283 -45.71 -2.38 -3.77
N ILE A 284 -45.59 -2.05 -5.03
CA ILE A 284 -45.73 -2.97 -6.17
C ILE A 284 -44.52 -3.91 -6.20
#